data_e621a10854239e270d49bf79b95097a8
#
_entry.id   e621a10854239e270d49bf79b95097a8
#
_cell.length_a   1.000
_cell.length_b   1.000
_cell.length_c   1.000
_cell.angle_alpha   90.00
_cell.angle_beta   90.00
_cell.angle_gamma   90.00
#
_symmetry.space_group_name_H-M   'P 1'
#
loop_
_entity.id
_entity.type
_entity.pdbx_description
1 polymer ?
#
loop_
_entity_poly.entity_id
_entity_poly.type
_entity_poly.pdbx_seq_one_letter_code
_entity_poly.pdbx_strand_id
1 'polypeptide(L)'
;MARNKLIAKLTSEELRQLNAQTISHYQRSAYEFAEATEQHDVSQNIEALLRNMKGVGPYNILDLGCGPGRDLLTFKTLGHCPIGLDGCAEFVALARARTECEVLHQDFLNLNLESMAFDGVFANASLFHVPTQELERVLCDIQSCLKVDGVFFCSNPRGSDTEQFNGDRYGAFLEID
;
A
#
# COMPACT_ATOMS: atom_id res chain seq x y z
N MET A 1 -16.37 28.75 -2.85
CA MET A 1 -16.99 27.42 -2.70
C MET A 1 -16.79 26.66 -3.98
N ALA A 2 -15.67 25.97 -4.13
CA ALA A 2 -15.41 25.08 -5.27
C ALA A 2 -16.13 23.76 -4.96
N ARG A 3 -17.20 23.49 -5.72
CA ARG A 3 -17.89 22.20 -5.64
C ARG A 3 -16.93 21.12 -6.10
N ASN A 4 -16.65 20.15 -5.22
CA ASN A 4 -16.07 18.87 -5.53
C ASN A 4 -16.54 18.39 -6.90
N LYS A 5 -15.63 18.31 -7.86
CA LYS A 5 -15.89 17.64 -9.11
C LYS A 5 -15.71 16.15 -8.80
N LEU A 6 -16.77 15.54 -8.24
CA LEU A 6 -16.88 14.08 -8.23
C LEU A 6 -16.62 13.62 -9.65
N ILE A 7 -15.51 12.92 -9.86
CA ILE A 7 -15.26 12.25 -11.12
C ILE A 7 -16.46 11.32 -11.35
N ALA A 8 -17.03 11.34 -12.54
CA ALA A 8 -18.12 10.43 -12.89
C ALA A 8 -17.66 9.00 -12.54
N LYS A 9 -18.54 8.20 -11.95
CA LYS A 9 -18.20 6.85 -11.53
C LYS A 9 -17.61 6.08 -12.71
N LEU A 10 -16.35 5.64 -12.55
CA LEU A 10 -15.63 4.88 -13.55
C LEU A 10 -16.25 3.50 -13.72
N THR A 11 -16.29 3.02 -14.95
CA THR A 11 -16.64 1.63 -15.26
C THR A 11 -15.53 0.68 -14.84
N SER A 12 -15.84 -0.61 -14.73
CA SER A 12 -14.83 -1.64 -14.41
C SER A 12 -13.68 -1.67 -15.41
N GLU A 13 -13.93 -1.33 -16.69
CA GLU A 13 -12.88 -1.26 -17.72
C GLU A 13 -11.97 -0.04 -17.50
N GLU A 14 -12.54 1.13 -17.23
CA GLU A 14 -11.78 2.36 -16.94
C GLU A 14 -10.94 2.20 -15.66
N LEU A 15 -11.47 1.53 -14.63
CA LEU A 15 -10.70 1.19 -13.42
C LEU A 15 -9.51 0.30 -13.73
N ARG A 16 -9.70 -0.75 -14.54
CA ARG A 16 -8.59 -1.65 -14.95
C ARG A 16 -7.52 -0.89 -15.73
N GLN A 17 -7.92 -0.01 -16.64
CA GLN A 17 -7.00 0.80 -17.45
C GLN A 17 -6.21 1.78 -16.58
N LEU A 18 -6.88 2.48 -15.65
CA LEU A 18 -6.26 3.39 -14.70
C LEU A 18 -5.21 2.67 -13.82
N ASN A 19 -5.58 1.51 -13.28
CA ASN A 19 -4.71 0.69 -12.46
C ASN A 19 -3.50 0.18 -13.26
N ALA A 20 -3.73 -0.37 -14.44
CA ALA A 20 -2.67 -0.86 -15.32
C ALA A 20 -1.69 0.26 -15.74
N GLN A 21 -2.20 1.48 -16.00
CA GLN A 21 -1.37 2.63 -16.32
C GLN A 21 -0.47 3.03 -15.13
N THR A 22 -1.00 3.04 -13.92
CA THR A 22 -0.25 3.34 -12.69
C THR A 22 0.83 2.29 -12.43
N ILE A 23 0.49 1.01 -12.52
CA ILE A 23 1.45 -0.10 -12.38
C ILE A 23 2.54 0.01 -13.45
N SER A 24 2.19 0.24 -14.71
CA SER A 24 3.15 0.40 -15.80
C SER A 24 4.11 1.58 -15.60
N HIS A 25 3.66 2.67 -14.96
CA HIS A 25 4.54 3.78 -14.58
C HIS A 25 5.65 3.28 -13.65
N TYR A 26 5.31 2.55 -12.59
CA TYR A 26 6.28 2.01 -11.64
C TYR A 26 7.18 0.93 -12.26
N GLN A 27 6.66 0.10 -13.15
CA GLN A 27 7.46 -0.90 -13.87
C GLN A 27 8.61 -0.27 -14.64
N ARG A 28 8.35 0.85 -15.33
CA ARG A 28 9.38 1.55 -16.12
C ARG A 28 10.45 2.23 -15.29
N SER A 29 10.16 2.59 -14.05
CA SER A 29 11.05 3.34 -13.16
C SER A 29 11.44 2.60 -11.89
N ALA A 30 11.24 1.27 -11.84
CA ALA A 30 11.36 0.50 -10.59
C ALA A 30 12.73 0.62 -9.91
N TYR A 31 13.81 0.55 -10.66
CA TYR A 31 15.17 0.67 -10.12
C TYR A 31 15.49 2.09 -9.66
N GLU A 32 15.12 3.10 -10.46
CA GLU A 32 15.31 4.51 -10.11
C GLU A 32 14.51 4.87 -8.86
N PHE A 33 13.28 4.37 -8.76
CA PHE A 33 12.44 4.55 -7.58
C PHE A 33 13.05 3.88 -6.34
N ALA A 34 13.58 2.67 -6.48
CA ALA A 34 14.24 1.96 -5.39
C ALA A 34 15.43 2.74 -4.84
N GLU A 35 16.30 3.26 -5.72
CA GLU A 35 17.46 4.09 -5.34
C GLU A 35 17.01 5.41 -4.68
N ALA A 36 16.02 6.10 -5.26
CA ALA A 36 15.54 7.38 -4.77
C ALA A 36 14.88 7.30 -3.39
N THR A 37 14.28 6.15 -3.06
CA THR A 37 13.54 5.95 -1.80
C THR A 37 14.33 5.19 -0.73
N GLU A 38 15.53 4.70 -1.05
CA GLU A 38 16.36 3.88 -0.15
C GLU A 38 16.62 4.53 1.21
N GLN A 39 16.92 5.82 1.21
CA GLN A 39 17.30 6.58 2.40
C GLN A 39 16.13 7.31 3.07
N HIS A 40 14.87 7.08 2.61
CA HIS A 40 13.73 7.71 3.25
C HIS A 40 13.50 7.10 4.63
N ASP A 41 13.62 7.93 5.66
CA ASP A 41 13.33 7.53 7.03
C ASP A 41 11.80 7.53 7.28
N VAL A 42 11.27 6.35 7.54
CA VAL A 42 9.86 6.14 7.90
C VAL A 42 9.72 5.45 9.27
N SER A 43 10.74 5.50 10.08
CA SER A 43 10.79 4.88 11.41
C SER A 43 9.59 5.28 12.27
N GLN A 44 9.20 6.56 12.25
CA GLN A 44 8.02 7.07 12.96
C GLN A 44 6.70 6.38 12.55
N ASN A 45 6.57 5.99 11.26
CA ASN A 45 5.38 5.30 10.75
C ASN A 45 5.37 3.84 11.21
N ILE A 46 6.52 3.17 11.14
CA ILE A 46 6.71 1.81 11.66
C ILE A 46 6.43 1.76 13.17
N GLU A 47 6.99 2.69 13.93
CA GLU A 47 6.73 2.81 15.36
C GLU A 47 5.25 3.09 15.66
N ALA A 48 4.57 3.89 14.83
CA ALA A 48 3.14 4.16 14.99
C ALA A 48 2.30 2.90 14.82
N LEU A 49 2.64 2.00 13.89
CA LEU A 49 2.00 0.69 13.80
C LEU A 49 2.30 -0.13 15.05
N LEU A 50 3.59 -0.38 15.33
CA LEU A 50 4.03 -1.35 16.34
C LEU A 50 3.58 -0.99 17.76
N ARG A 51 3.62 0.29 18.16
CA ARG A 51 3.19 0.73 19.49
C ARG A 51 1.69 0.54 19.78
N ASN A 52 0.87 0.41 18.73
CA ASN A 52 -0.57 0.20 18.87
C ASN A 52 -0.96 -1.29 18.79
N MET A 53 -0.03 -2.17 18.44
CA MET A 53 -0.27 -3.60 18.40
C MET A 53 -0.31 -4.19 19.81
N LYS A 54 -1.21 -5.14 20.05
CA LYS A 54 -1.39 -5.79 21.35
C LYS A 54 -0.50 -7.04 21.48
N GLY A 55 -0.07 -7.32 22.71
CA GLY A 55 0.71 -8.51 23.02
C GLY A 55 2.21 -8.32 22.82
N VAL A 56 2.92 -9.41 22.70
CA VAL A 56 4.37 -9.46 22.45
C VAL A 56 4.61 -10.20 21.15
N GLY A 57 5.33 -9.58 20.20
CA GLY A 57 5.67 -10.21 18.92
C GLY A 57 6.44 -11.54 19.05
N PRO A 58 6.77 -12.20 17.94
CA PRO A 58 6.73 -11.66 16.59
C PRO A 58 5.30 -11.50 16.04
N TYR A 59 5.09 -10.42 15.28
CA TYR A 59 3.80 -10.13 14.64
C TYR A 59 3.81 -10.53 13.16
N ASN A 60 2.69 -11.04 12.66
CA ASN A 60 2.45 -11.20 11.23
C ASN A 60 1.99 -9.84 10.66
N ILE A 61 2.78 -9.24 9.79
CA ILE A 61 2.53 -7.90 9.25
C ILE A 61 2.42 -7.97 7.74
N LEU A 62 1.33 -7.43 7.18
CA LEU A 62 1.21 -7.21 5.74
C LEU A 62 1.73 -5.81 5.41
N ASP A 63 2.78 -5.73 4.58
CA ASP A 63 3.26 -4.48 3.97
C ASP A 63 2.55 -4.30 2.64
N LEU A 64 1.49 -3.47 2.64
CA LEU A 64 0.53 -3.31 1.54
C LEU A 64 0.98 -2.18 0.61
N GLY A 65 1.47 -2.54 -0.56
CA GLY A 65 2.19 -1.65 -1.47
C GLY A 65 3.65 -1.54 -1.05
N CYS A 66 4.31 -2.68 -0.83
CA CYS A 66 5.65 -2.76 -0.25
C CYS A 66 6.77 -2.18 -1.13
N GLY A 67 6.48 -1.87 -2.41
CA GLY A 67 7.47 -1.40 -3.36
C GLY A 67 8.70 -2.31 -3.43
N PRO A 68 9.92 -1.75 -3.47
CA PRO A 68 11.16 -2.54 -3.53
C PRO A 68 11.57 -3.20 -2.19
N GLY A 69 10.70 -3.19 -1.17
CA GLY A 69 10.87 -3.96 0.06
C GLY A 69 11.68 -3.29 1.17
N ARG A 70 11.82 -1.96 1.19
CA ARG A 70 12.55 -1.22 2.24
C ARG A 70 11.90 -1.44 3.62
N ASP A 71 10.60 -1.20 3.73
CA ASP A 71 9.85 -1.27 4.99
C ASP A 71 9.67 -2.74 5.41
N LEU A 72 9.45 -3.62 4.44
CA LEU A 72 9.41 -5.07 4.61
C LEU A 72 10.71 -5.61 5.26
N LEU A 73 11.88 -5.15 4.79
CA LEU A 73 13.18 -5.51 5.38
C LEU A 73 13.30 -5.00 6.82
N THR A 74 12.80 -3.80 7.10
CA THR A 74 12.83 -3.23 8.44
C THR A 74 12.00 -4.07 9.41
N PHE A 75 10.77 -4.46 9.05
CA PHE A 75 9.96 -5.35 9.90
C PHE A 75 10.64 -6.70 10.16
N LYS A 76 11.26 -7.30 9.13
CA LYS A 76 12.05 -8.54 9.27
C LYS A 76 13.22 -8.35 10.24
N THR A 77 13.97 -7.25 10.11
CA THR A 77 15.12 -6.94 10.95
C THR A 77 14.72 -6.71 12.42
N LEU A 78 13.53 -6.16 12.66
CA LEU A 78 12.92 -6.02 13.99
C LEU A 78 12.42 -7.36 14.58
N GLY A 79 12.53 -8.47 13.84
CA GLY A 79 12.16 -9.80 14.30
C GLY A 79 10.69 -10.17 14.12
N HIS A 80 9.97 -9.44 13.27
CA HIS A 80 8.59 -9.76 12.90
C HIS A 80 8.52 -10.71 11.69
N CYS A 81 7.32 -11.18 11.37
CA CYS A 81 7.03 -12.06 10.24
C CYS A 81 6.29 -11.26 9.14
N PRO A 82 6.97 -10.42 8.35
CA PRO A 82 6.32 -9.63 7.34
C PRO A 82 6.08 -10.40 6.04
N ILE A 83 4.95 -10.10 5.40
CA ILE A 83 4.62 -10.48 4.03
C ILE A 83 4.42 -9.18 3.25
N GLY A 84 5.05 -9.08 2.08
CA GLY A 84 4.84 -7.94 1.17
C GLY A 84 3.70 -8.18 0.20
N LEU A 85 3.11 -7.12 -0.32
CA LEU A 85 2.19 -7.16 -1.44
C LEU A 85 2.42 -5.94 -2.34
N ASP A 86 2.56 -6.17 -3.65
CA ASP A 86 2.63 -5.08 -4.63
C ASP A 86 2.09 -5.52 -5.98
N GLY A 87 1.52 -4.56 -6.73
CA GLY A 87 1.01 -4.77 -8.08
C GLY A 87 2.07 -4.74 -9.18
N CYS A 88 3.24 -4.14 -8.89
CA CYS A 88 4.35 -4.03 -9.84
C CYS A 88 5.26 -5.26 -9.75
N ALA A 89 5.32 -6.04 -10.84
CA ALA A 89 6.11 -7.27 -10.89
C ALA A 89 7.62 -7.04 -10.60
N GLU A 90 8.16 -5.91 -11.06
CA GLU A 90 9.55 -5.50 -10.82
C GLU A 90 9.80 -5.23 -9.33
N PHE A 91 8.87 -4.55 -8.65
CA PHE A 91 8.96 -4.35 -7.20
C PHE A 91 8.87 -5.67 -6.43
N VAL A 92 7.96 -6.55 -6.82
CA VAL A 92 7.85 -7.90 -6.23
C VAL A 92 9.18 -8.66 -6.35
N ALA A 93 9.82 -8.62 -7.54
CA ALA A 93 11.11 -9.27 -7.76
C ALA A 93 12.21 -8.64 -6.90
N LEU A 94 12.30 -7.31 -6.85
CA LEU A 94 13.27 -6.57 -6.04
C LEU A 94 13.07 -6.84 -4.54
N ALA A 95 11.82 -6.77 -4.06
CA ALA A 95 11.51 -7.01 -2.65
C ALA A 95 11.87 -8.43 -2.21
N ARG A 96 11.55 -9.44 -3.03
CA ARG A 96 11.94 -10.84 -2.76
C ARG A 96 13.45 -11.02 -2.71
N ALA A 97 14.16 -10.48 -3.68
CA ALA A 97 15.63 -10.57 -3.75
C ALA A 97 16.32 -9.88 -2.57
N ARG A 98 15.77 -8.74 -2.14
CA ARG A 98 16.31 -7.94 -1.06
C ARG A 98 16.05 -8.51 0.33
N THR A 99 14.83 -9.02 0.55
CA THR A 99 14.35 -9.35 1.88
C THR A 99 14.27 -10.83 2.17
N GLU A 100 14.22 -11.67 1.14
CA GLU A 100 13.92 -13.10 1.22
C GLU A 100 12.57 -13.37 1.94
N CYS A 101 11.68 -12.38 1.97
CA CYS A 101 10.33 -12.54 2.47
C CYS A 101 9.39 -13.03 1.37
N GLU A 102 8.25 -13.57 1.79
CA GLU A 102 7.13 -13.77 0.89
C GLU A 102 6.61 -12.42 0.40
N VAL A 103 6.36 -12.29 -0.91
CA VAL A 103 5.75 -11.11 -1.52
C VAL A 103 4.68 -11.56 -2.49
N LEU A 104 3.45 -11.15 -2.25
CA LEU A 104 2.29 -11.42 -3.08
C LEU A 104 2.27 -10.45 -4.26
N HIS A 105 2.10 -10.98 -5.47
CA HIS A 105 1.90 -10.16 -6.66
C HIS A 105 0.40 -9.97 -6.89
N GLN A 106 -0.16 -8.93 -6.30
CA GLN A 106 -1.59 -8.58 -6.41
C GLN A 106 -1.74 -7.06 -6.48
N ASP A 107 -2.75 -6.58 -7.18
CA ASP A 107 -3.12 -5.17 -7.19
C ASP A 107 -4.26 -4.87 -6.21
N PHE A 108 -4.40 -3.60 -5.80
CA PHE A 108 -5.39 -3.18 -4.80
C PHE A 108 -6.83 -3.36 -5.25
N LEU A 109 -7.09 -3.44 -6.56
CA LEU A 109 -8.44 -3.67 -7.07
C LEU A 109 -8.83 -5.14 -7.10
N ASN A 110 -7.87 -6.07 -6.87
CA ASN A 110 -8.08 -7.51 -6.91
C ASN A 110 -7.36 -8.21 -5.75
N LEU A 111 -7.58 -7.73 -4.52
CA LEU A 111 -7.01 -8.35 -3.34
C LEU A 111 -7.64 -9.71 -3.05
N ASN A 112 -6.79 -10.70 -2.80
CA ASN A 112 -7.16 -12.02 -2.31
C ASN A 112 -6.28 -12.38 -1.12
N LEU A 113 -6.69 -11.88 0.05
CA LEU A 113 -5.96 -12.01 1.30
C LEU A 113 -6.60 -13.07 2.18
N GLU A 114 -5.77 -13.81 2.91
CA GLU A 114 -6.24 -14.76 3.90
C GLU A 114 -6.94 -14.03 5.06
N SER A 115 -8.14 -14.49 5.42
CA SER A 115 -8.92 -13.88 6.49
C SER A 115 -8.25 -14.07 7.85
N MET A 116 -8.25 -13.03 8.68
CA MET A 116 -7.72 -13.04 10.05
C MET A 116 -6.25 -13.53 10.14
N ALA A 117 -5.43 -13.24 9.12
CA ALA A 117 -4.04 -13.70 9.05
C ALA A 117 -3.05 -12.75 9.72
N PHE A 118 -3.33 -11.45 9.74
CA PHE A 118 -2.37 -10.41 10.11
C PHE A 118 -2.68 -9.75 11.45
N ASP A 119 -1.64 -9.53 12.26
CA ASP A 119 -1.70 -8.71 13.47
C ASP A 119 -1.66 -7.21 13.12
N GLY A 120 -1.03 -6.87 11.99
CA GLY A 120 -0.96 -5.51 11.46
C GLY A 120 -0.95 -5.46 9.95
N VAL A 121 -1.54 -4.38 9.40
CA VAL A 121 -1.41 -4.01 7.99
C VAL A 121 -0.78 -2.62 7.93
N PHE A 122 0.29 -2.50 7.16
CA PHE A 122 1.06 -1.28 6.95
C PHE A 122 0.91 -0.83 5.50
N ALA A 123 0.24 0.30 5.29
CA ALA A 123 0.03 0.90 3.97
C ALA A 123 0.68 2.30 3.94
N ASN A 124 1.99 2.32 3.73
CA ASN A 124 2.78 3.54 3.77
C ASN A 124 2.90 4.18 2.38
N ALA A 125 2.19 5.28 2.16
CA ALA A 125 2.14 6.01 0.90
C ALA A 125 1.79 5.11 -0.31
N SER A 126 0.77 4.27 -0.16
CA SER A 126 0.35 3.31 -1.18
C SER A 126 -1.12 3.42 -1.58
N LEU A 127 -2.04 3.55 -0.62
CA LEU A 127 -3.49 3.52 -0.89
C LEU A 127 -4.02 4.74 -1.64
N PHE A 128 -3.26 5.83 -1.75
CA PHE A 128 -3.67 6.96 -2.58
C PHE A 128 -3.72 6.62 -4.08
N HIS A 129 -3.24 5.45 -4.49
CA HIS A 129 -3.41 4.92 -5.84
C HIS A 129 -4.75 4.21 -6.06
N VAL A 130 -5.53 4.00 -5.00
CA VAL A 130 -6.88 3.43 -5.10
C VAL A 130 -7.87 4.52 -5.45
N PRO A 131 -8.65 4.39 -6.54
CA PRO A 131 -9.77 5.30 -6.82
C PRO A 131 -10.73 5.39 -5.64
N THR A 132 -11.19 6.60 -5.30
CA THR A 132 -12.05 6.79 -4.12
C THR A 132 -13.32 5.96 -4.17
N GLN A 133 -13.86 5.69 -5.36
CA GLN A 133 -15.02 4.81 -5.53
C GLN A 133 -14.79 3.35 -5.13
N GLU A 134 -13.54 2.88 -5.09
CA GLU A 134 -13.16 1.51 -4.71
C GLU A 134 -12.58 1.45 -3.29
N LEU A 135 -12.32 2.59 -2.66
CA LEU A 135 -11.62 2.65 -1.38
C LEU A 135 -12.37 1.89 -0.27
N GLU A 136 -13.69 2.02 -0.21
CA GLU A 136 -14.52 1.31 0.78
C GLU A 136 -14.36 -0.22 0.66
N ARG A 137 -14.40 -0.74 -0.57
CA ARG A 137 -14.21 -2.17 -0.84
C ARG A 137 -12.81 -2.63 -0.42
N VAL A 138 -11.78 -1.88 -0.80
CA VAL A 138 -10.38 -2.20 -0.42
C VAL A 138 -10.20 -2.16 1.10
N LEU A 139 -10.81 -1.21 1.80
CA LEU A 139 -10.77 -1.15 3.26
C LEU A 139 -11.50 -2.33 3.91
N CYS A 140 -12.60 -2.82 3.32
CA CYS A 140 -13.25 -4.06 3.77
C CYS A 140 -12.35 -5.28 3.59
N ASP A 141 -11.64 -5.39 2.46
CA ASP A 141 -10.68 -6.47 2.22
C ASP A 141 -9.54 -6.44 3.26
N ILE A 142 -9.00 -5.25 3.55
CA ILE A 142 -7.98 -5.04 4.59
C ILE A 142 -8.54 -5.43 5.97
N GLN A 143 -9.74 -5.00 6.30
CA GLN A 143 -10.37 -5.34 7.58
C GLN A 143 -10.54 -6.86 7.73
N SER A 144 -10.93 -7.55 6.66
CA SER A 144 -11.16 -9.00 6.69
C SER A 144 -9.89 -9.81 6.93
N CYS A 145 -8.73 -9.33 6.50
CA CYS A 145 -7.46 -10.01 6.70
C CYS A 145 -6.81 -9.73 8.06
N LEU A 146 -7.27 -8.70 8.79
CA LEU A 146 -6.81 -8.42 10.14
C LEU A 146 -7.41 -9.37 11.16
N LYS A 147 -6.59 -9.83 12.11
CA LYS A 147 -7.05 -10.55 13.31
C LYS A 147 -7.91 -9.63 14.18
N VAL A 148 -8.61 -10.20 15.14
CA VAL A 148 -9.28 -9.42 16.19
C VAL A 148 -8.24 -8.57 16.91
N ASP A 149 -8.55 -7.29 17.11
CA ASP A 149 -7.61 -6.30 17.66
C ASP A 149 -6.38 -6.00 16.78
N GLY A 150 -6.35 -6.46 15.54
CA GLY A 150 -5.32 -6.12 14.57
C GLY A 150 -5.30 -4.62 14.25
N VAL A 151 -4.14 -4.10 13.89
CA VAL A 151 -3.92 -2.66 13.67
C VAL A 151 -3.71 -2.36 12.19
N PHE A 152 -4.44 -1.39 11.67
CA PHE A 152 -4.20 -0.83 10.34
C PHE A 152 -3.52 0.53 10.45
N PHE A 153 -2.36 0.67 9.81
CA PHE A 153 -1.67 1.93 9.61
C PHE A 153 -1.76 2.35 8.15
N CYS A 154 -2.13 3.58 7.91
CA CYS A 154 -2.13 4.18 6.57
C CYS A 154 -1.53 5.58 6.61
N SER A 155 -0.66 5.88 5.65
CA SER A 155 -0.23 7.24 5.35
C SER A 155 -0.38 7.51 3.87
N ASN A 156 -0.86 8.69 3.52
CA ASN A 156 -1.02 9.13 2.14
C ASN A 156 -0.60 10.59 1.98
N PRO A 157 -0.17 11.01 0.77
CA PRO A 157 0.04 12.42 0.48
C PRO A 157 -1.25 13.21 0.70
N ARG A 158 -1.14 14.32 1.44
CA ARG A 158 -2.29 15.22 1.66
C ARG A 158 -2.58 16.07 0.42
N GLY A 159 -3.85 16.35 0.15
CA GLY A 159 -4.27 17.22 -0.92
C GLY A 159 -5.63 17.87 -0.66
N SER A 160 -6.26 18.41 -1.69
CA SER A 160 -7.50 19.20 -1.62
C SER A 160 -8.69 18.43 -2.21
N ASP A 161 -8.89 17.17 -1.79
CA ASP A 161 -9.98 16.28 -2.26
C ASP A 161 -10.01 16.16 -3.78
N THR A 162 -8.85 15.85 -4.35
CA THR A 162 -8.69 15.72 -5.81
C THR A 162 -8.21 14.33 -6.19
N GLU A 163 -8.78 13.81 -7.27
CA GLU A 163 -8.26 12.65 -7.99
C GLU A 163 -7.65 13.11 -9.29
N GLN A 164 -6.41 12.74 -9.57
CA GLN A 164 -5.70 13.20 -10.75
C GLN A 164 -4.57 12.27 -11.18
N PHE A 165 -4.14 12.42 -12.41
CA PHE A 165 -2.89 11.84 -12.89
C PHE A 165 -1.74 12.83 -12.71
N ASN A 166 -0.62 12.34 -12.20
CA ASN A 166 0.67 13.01 -12.26
C ASN A 166 1.55 12.23 -13.27
N GLY A 167 1.62 12.72 -14.49
CA GLY A 167 2.10 11.94 -15.62
C GLY A 167 1.19 10.75 -15.88
N ASP A 168 1.76 9.54 -15.82
CA ASP A 168 1.02 8.29 -16.00
C ASP A 168 0.53 7.66 -14.67
N ARG A 169 0.79 8.30 -13.55
CA ARG A 169 0.48 7.78 -12.22
C ARG A 169 -0.78 8.44 -11.67
N TYR A 170 -1.80 7.66 -11.42
CA TYR A 170 -3.01 8.10 -10.74
C TYR A 170 -2.76 8.30 -9.23
N GLY A 171 -3.44 9.29 -8.65
CA GLY A 171 -3.47 9.48 -7.20
C GLY A 171 -4.73 10.22 -6.73
N ALA A 172 -5.28 9.77 -5.61
CA ALA A 172 -6.33 10.40 -4.83
C ALA A 172 -5.69 11.14 -3.65
N PHE A 173 -5.82 12.44 -3.61
CA PHE A 173 -5.21 13.32 -2.60
C PHE A 173 -6.32 13.90 -1.74
N LEU A 174 -6.58 13.27 -0.61
CA LEU A 174 -7.68 13.62 0.29
C LEU A 174 -7.23 14.61 1.36
N GLU A 175 -8.13 15.50 1.76
CA GLU A 175 -7.99 16.32 2.95
C GLU A 175 -8.62 15.57 4.13
N ILE A 176 -7.91 15.51 5.24
CA ILE A 176 -8.43 14.94 6.50
C ILE A 176 -8.77 16.12 7.40
N ASP A 177 -10.06 16.27 7.73
CA ASP A 177 -10.58 17.24 8.69
C ASP A 177 -10.22 16.86 10.14
#